data_f626391935aecd43a9d79d39810ef269
#
_entry.id   f626391935aecd43a9d79d39810ef269
#
_cell.length_a   1.000
_cell.length_b   1.000
_cell.length_c   1.000
_cell.angle_alpha   90.00
_cell.angle_beta   90.00
_cell.angle_gamma   90.00
#
_symmetry.space_group_name_H-M   'P 1'
#
loop_
_entity.id
_entity.type
_entity.pdbx_description
1 polymer ?
#
loop_
_entity_poly.entity_id
_entity_poly.type
_entity_poly.pdbx_seq_one_letter_code
_entity_poly.pdbx_strand_id
1 'polypeptide(L)'
;MGEFYNYKLSDEKPTLDQSVSDVYARKLIHGYYASVSYIDHLIGELLLELKSLELDKETIVVLWGDHGWHLGNDRKWGKHSLFERSLKSALIVKLPGVNHASKEINTIVETV
;
A
#
# COMPACT_ATOMS: atom_id res chain seq x y z
N MET A 1 -11.30 10.38 10.40
CA MET A 1 -11.20 9.73 11.73
C MET A 1 -12.11 8.50 11.87
N GLY A 2 -13.18 8.33 11.09
CA GLY A 2 -14.12 7.21 11.22
C GLY A 2 -13.51 5.79 11.20
N GLU A 3 -12.47 5.55 10.41
CA GLU A 3 -11.87 4.21 10.35
C GLU A 3 -11.22 3.74 11.64
N PHE A 4 -10.65 4.64 12.45
CA PHE A 4 -10.05 4.26 13.73
C PHE A 4 -11.03 3.65 14.72
N TYR A 5 -12.30 4.03 14.64
CA TYR A 5 -13.32 3.56 15.57
C TYR A 5 -13.79 2.15 15.30
N ASN A 6 -13.57 1.66 14.08
CA ASN A 6 -13.95 0.31 13.69
C ASN A 6 -12.94 -0.74 14.15
N TYR A 7 -11.70 -0.34 14.42
CA TYR A 7 -10.65 -1.24 14.90
C TYR A 7 -10.54 -1.16 16.43
N LYS A 8 -11.33 -1.92 17.14
CA LYS A 8 -11.37 -1.94 18.61
C LYS A 8 -10.16 -2.68 19.23
N LEU A 9 -8.95 -2.24 18.93
CA LEU A 9 -7.77 -3.01 19.34
C LEU A 9 -7.10 -2.53 20.63
N SER A 10 -7.38 -1.35 21.16
CA SER A 10 -6.78 -0.91 22.41
C SER A 10 -7.52 0.28 23.03
N ASP A 11 -7.31 0.47 24.35
CA ASP A 11 -7.74 1.65 25.10
C ASP A 11 -6.95 2.92 24.72
N GLU A 12 -5.90 2.79 23.89
CA GLU A 12 -5.05 3.88 23.41
C GLU A 12 -5.68 4.66 22.24
N LYS A 13 -6.90 4.33 21.81
CA LYS A 13 -7.56 5.05 20.72
C LYS A 13 -7.83 6.49 21.10
N PRO A 14 -7.44 7.44 20.26
CA PRO A 14 -7.83 8.82 20.49
C PRO A 14 -9.35 8.97 20.34
N THR A 15 -9.93 9.85 21.10
CA THR A 15 -11.31 10.32 20.89
C THR A 15 -11.37 11.24 19.67
N LEU A 16 -12.58 11.60 19.20
CA LEU A 16 -12.76 12.43 17.98
C LEU A 16 -12.04 13.78 18.04
N ASP A 17 -11.86 14.31 19.22
CA ASP A 17 -11.26 15.60 19.54
C ASP A 17 -9.77 15.51 19.91
N GLN A 18 -9.22 14.30 20.06
CA GLN A 18 -7.83 14.08 20.41
C GLN A 18 -6.99 13.68 19.19
N SER A 19 -5.77 14.20 19.11
CA SER A 19 -4.80 13.73 18.16
C SER A 19 -4.21 12.38 18.59
N VAL A 20 -3.78 11.60 17.62
CA VAL A 20 -3.05 10.35 17.86
C VAL A 20 -1.74 10.67 18.59
N SER A 21 -1.47 9.99 19.71
CA SER A 21 -0.19 10.13 20.42
C SER A 21 0.97 9.61 19.58
N ASP A 22 2.19 10.14 19.79
CA ASP A 22 3.39 9.70 19.05
C ASP A 22 3.69 8.21 19.25
N VAL A 23 3.40 7.68 20.43
CA VAL A 23 3.60 6.26 20.72
C VAL A 23 2.64 5.41 19.89
N TYR A 24 1.37 5.80 19.86
CA TYR A 24 0.37 5.07 19.08
C TYR A 24 0.59 5.24 17.57
N ALA A 25 0.97 6.45 17.13
CA ALA A 25 1.34 6.70 15.73
C ALA A 25 2.47 5.78 15.26
N ARG A 26 3.54 5.62 16.06
CA ARG A 26 4.63 4.67 15.74
C ARG A 26 4.16 3.23 15.65
N LYS A 27 3.25 2.79 16.52
CA LYS A 27 2.66 1.44 16.44
C LYS A 27 1.88 1.24 15.14
N LEU A 28 1.07 2.22 14.74
CA LEU A 28 0.31 2.16 13.49
C LEU A 28 1.21 2.12 12.26
N ILE A 29 2.23 2.98 12.22
CA ILE A 29 3.21 3.02 11.13
C ILE A 29 3.99 1.69 11.06
N HIS A 30 4.43 1.17 12.21
CA HIS A 30 5.13 -0.12 12.27
C HIS A 30 4.25 -1.25 11.77
N GLY A 31 2.98 -1.31 12.17
CA GLY A 31 2.03 -2.31 11.68
C GLY A 31 1.80 -2.22 10.18
N TYR A 32 1.71 -1.00 9.63
CA TYR A 32 1.60 -0.79 8.19
C TYR A 32 2.83 -1.31 7.44
N TYR A 33 4.04 -0.95 7.86
CA TYR A 33 5.27 -1.44 7.23
C TYR A 33 5.45 -2.96 7.37
N ALA A 34 5.05 -3.55 8.50
CA ALA A 34 5.05 -5.00 8.66
C ALA A 34 4.12 -5.69 7.65
N SER A 35 2.95 -5.11 7.40
CA SER A 35 2.02 -5.60 6.38
C SER A 35 2.60 -5.48 4.97
N VAL A 36 3.25 -4.36 4.65
CA VAL A 36 3.94 -4.18 3.36
C VAL A 36 5.03 -5.23 3.18
N SER A 37 5.87 -5.44 4.19
CA SER A 37 6.95 -6.46 4.13
C SER A 37 6.41 -7.87 3.96
N TYR A 38 5.28 -8.18 4.61
CA TYR A 38 4.63 -9.49 4.48
C TYR A 38 4.09 -9.71 3.06
N ILE A 39 3.40 -8.73 2.50
CA ILE A 39 2.88 -8.80 1.12
C ILE A 39 4.01 -8.87 0.10
N ASP A 40 5.08 -8.09 0.29
CA ASP A 40 6.27 -8.13 -0.56
C ASP A 40 6.89 -9.53 -0.60
N HIS A 41 6.99 -10.19 0.56
CA HIS A 41 7.46 -11.57 0.65
C HIS A 41 6.56 -12.53 -0.15
N LEU A 42 5.25 -12.47 0.01
CA LEU A 42 4.31 -13.34 -0.72
C LEU A 42 4.36 -13.10 -2.23
N ILE A 43 4.48 -11.84 -2.66
CA ILE A 43 4.67 -11.51 -4.08
C ILE A 43 5.98 -12.10 -4.58
N GLY A 44 7.06 -12.02 -3.77
CA GLY A 44 8.34 -12.62 -4.10
C GLY A 44 8.24 -14.14 -4.34
N GLU A 45 7.54 -14.86 -3.47
CA GLU A 45 7.30 -16.31 -3.62
C GLU A 45 6.53 -16.60 -4.92
N LEU A 46 5.47 -15.84 -5.20
CA LEU A 46 4.68 -15.98 -6.43
C LEU A 46 5.53 -15.75 -7.69
N LEU A 47 6.39 -14.74 -7.69
CA LEU A 47 7.28 -14.45 -8.82
C LEU A 47 8.36 -15.53 -9.00
N LEU A 48 8.85 -16.12 -7.91
CA LEU A 48 9.78 -17.25 -7.97
C LEU A 48 9.11 -18.49 -8.56
N GLU A 49 7.88 -18.77 -8.17
CA GLU A 49 7.12 -19.89 -8.73
C GLU A 49 6.85 -19.68 -10.23
N LEU A 50 6.42 -18.48 -10.63
CA LEU A 50 6.23 -18.13 -12.04
C LEU A 50 7.50 -18.36 -12.87
N LYS A 51 8.67 -18.03 -12.31
CA LYS A 51 9.96 -18.25 -12.92
C LYS A 51 10.34 -19.73 -12.96
N SER A 52 10.05 -20.50 -11.91
CA SER A 52 10.35 -21.94 -11.85
C SER A 52 9.59 -22.73 -12.91
N LEU A 53 8.40 -22.27 -13.26
CA LEU A 53 7.54 -22.82 -14.29
C LEU A 53 7.86 -22.28 -15.71
N GLU A 54 8.87 -21.43 -15.85
CA GLU A 54 9.26 -20.75 -17.10
C GLU A 54 8.17 -19.86 -17.73
N LEU A 55 7.12 -19.53 -16.97
CA LEU A 55 6.00 -18.70 -17.40
C LEU A 55 6.30 -17.20 -17.37
N ASP A 56 7.35 -16.78 -16.65
CA ASP A 56 7.73 -15.37 -16.49
C ASP A 56 8.13 -14.69 -17.81
N LYS A 57 8.46 -15.47 -18.84
CA LYS A 57 8.84 -15.00 -20.19
C LYS A 57 7.64 -14.64 -21.05
N GLU A 58 6.45 -15.11 -20.69
CA GLU A 58 5.21 -14.93 -21.46
C GLU A 58 4.07 -14.30 -20.65
N THR A 59 4.33 -13.99 -19.37
CA THR A 59 3.32 -13.46 -18.46
C THR A 59 3.54 -11.98 -18.17
N ILE A 60 2.50 -11.18 -18.36
CA ILE A 60 2.44 -9.80 -17.86
C ILE A 60 2.08 -9.86 -16.39
N VAL A 61 2.89 -9.23 -15.55
CA VAL A 61 2.61 -9.10 -14.11
C VAL A 61 2.17 -7.67 -13.82
N VAL A 62 1.02 -7.53 -13.18
CA VAL A 62 0.49 -6.24 -12.75
C VAL A 62 0.29 -6.28 -11.24
N LEU A 63 0.98 -5.40 -10.52
CA LEU A 63 0.73 -5.12 -9.12
C LEU A 63 0.02 -3.78 -9.02
N TRP A 64 -1.15 -3.79 -8.44
CA TRP A 64 -1.98 -2.60 -8.32
C TRP A 64 -2.57 -2.49 -6.91
N GLY A 65 -2.51 -1.30 -6.35
CA GLY A 65 -3.22 -0.94 -5.13
C GLY A 65 -4.54 -0.26 -5.46
N ASP A 66 -5.61 -0.59 -4.73
CA ASP A 66 -6.95 -0.03 -4.94
C ASP A 66 -7.03 1.45 -4.51
N HIS A 67 -6.24 1.85 -3.52
CA HIS A 67 -6.16 3.23 -3.01
C HIS A 67 -4.83 3.47 -2.28
N GLY A 68 -4.56 4.74 -1.97
CA GLY A 68 -3.48 5.12 -1.07
C GLY A 68 -3.88 5.12 0.40
N TRP A 69 -2.97 5.56 1.28
CA TRP A 69 -3.18 5.52 2.72
C TRP A 69 -2.45 6.65 3.46
N HIS A 70 -3.11 7.28 4.42
CA HIS A 70 -2.51 8.25 5.32
C HIS A 70 -1.91 7.58 6.56
N LEU A 71 -0.68 7.95 6.88
CA LEU A 71 0.06 7.50 8.07
C LEU A 71 0.41 8.67 8.99
N GLY A 72 -0.56 9.51 9.29
CA GLY A 72 -0.39 10.70 10.14
C GLY A 72 -0.06 11.98 9.38
N ASN A 73 0.11 11.94 8.07
CA ASN A 73 0.31 13.12 7.23
C ASN A 73 -0.91 14.05 7.36
N ASP A 74 -0.66 15.33 7.59
CA ASP A 74 -1.71 16.34 7.80
C ASP A 74 -2.71 15.94 8.90
N ARG A 75 -2.23 15.23 9.91
CA ARG A 75 -3.04 14.64 11.01
C ARG A 75 -4.14 13.69 10.53
N LYS A 76 -3.95 13.10 9.34
CA LYS A 76 -4.89 12.14 8.75
C LYS A 76 -4.37 10.73 8.83
N TRP A 77 -5.29 9.79 9.04
CA TRP A 77 -5.03 8.37 9.09
C TRP A 77 -6.09 7.65 8.25
N GLY A 78 -5.69 6.55 7.59
CA GLY A 78 -6.62 5.79 6.76
C GLY A 78 -6.77 6.36 5.35
N LYS A 79 -7.87 6.04 4.69
CA LYS A 79 -8.08 6.30 3.26
C LYS A 79 -9.26 7.21 2.92
N HIS A 80 -10.18 7.45 3.84
CA HIS A 80 -11.42 8.18 3.55
C HIS A 80 -11.19 9.70 3.47
N SER A 81 -10.48 10.12 2.43
CA SER A 81 -10.25 11.53 2.14
C SER A 81 -10.05 11.77 0.64
N LEU A 82 -10.23 13.01 0.19
CA LEU A 82 -9.96 13.43 -1.18
C LEU A 82 -8.54 13.97 -1.38
N PHE A 83 -7.64 13.70 -0.45
CA PHE A 83 -6.24 14.09 -0.58
C PHE A 83 -5.49 13.08 -1.44
N GLU A 84 -4.50 13.57 -2.18
CA GLU A 84 -3.71 12.78 -3.12
C GLU A 84 -3.15 11.48 -2.50
N ARG A 85 -2.73 11.50 -1.22
CA ARG A 85 -2.24 10.30 -0.54
C ARG A 85 -3.27 9.18 -0.40
N SER A 86 -4.54 9.50 -0.39
CA SER A 86 -5.62 8.50 -0.41
C SER A 86 -5.99 8.08 -1.82
N LEU A 87 -5.87 8.99 -2.78
CA LEU A 87 -6.28 8.78 -4.16
C LEU A 87 -5.18 8.12 -5.00
N LYS A 88 -3.91 8.41 -4.69
CA LYS A 88 -2.76 7.86 -5.42
C LYS A 88 -2.49 6.44 -4.95
N SER A 89 -2.77 5.48 -5.80
CA SER A 89 -2.45 4.06 -5.60
C SER A 89 -1.17 3.66 -6.34
N ALA A 90 -0.53 2.59 -5.90
CA ALA A 90 0.61 2.02 -6.59
C ALA A 90 0.15 1.26 -7.84
N LEU A 91 0.86 1.42 -8.95
CA LEU A 91 0.72 0.61 -10.15
C LEU A 91 2.10 0.25 -10.68
N ILE A 92 2.40 -1.04 -10.71
CA ILE A 92 3.65 -1.58 -11.25
C ILE A 92 3.31 -2.60 -12.32
N VAL A 93 3.89 -2.45 -13.50
CA VAL A 93 3.68 -3.37 -14.62
C VAL A 93 5.02 -3.92 -15.07
N LYS A 94 5.13 -5.26 -15.10
CA LYS A 94 6.25 -5.99 -15.70
C LYS A 94 5.77 -6.64 -16.98
N LEU A 95 6.39 -6.28 -18.09
CA LEU A 95 6.16 -6.90 -19.40
C LEU A 95 7.18 -8.02 -19.65
N PRO A 96 6.78 -9.14 -20.26
CA PRO A 96 7.70 -10.19 -20.64
C PRO A 96 8.68 -9.70 -21.74
N GLY A 97 9.94 -10.16 -21.66
CA GLY A 97 10.95 -9.82 -22.65
C GLY A 97 11.44 -8.37 -22.67
N VAL A 98 10.92 -7.52 -21.81
CA VAL A 98 11.29 -6.10 -21.71
C VAL A 98 12.23 -5.88 -20.54
N ASN A 99 13.51 -5.63 -20.83
CA ASN A 99 14.53 -5.31 -19.82
C ASN A 99 14.63 -3.80 -19.56
N HIS A 100 13.51 -3.14 -19.29
CA HIS A 100 13.51 -1.76 -18.87
C HIS A 100 13.34 -1.69 -17.34
N ALA A 101 14.45 -1.83 -16.64
CA ALA A 101 14.45 -1.62 -15.20
C ALA A 101 14.01 -0.19 -14.88
N SER A 102 12.99 -0.07 -14.04
CA SER A 102 12.65 1.13 -13.28
C SER A 102 12.35 2.39 -14.09
N LYS A 103 11.53 2.29 -15.14
CA LYS A 103 11.01 3.49 -15.79
C LYS A 103 9.78 3.99 -15.03
N GLU A 104 9.91 5.14 -14.40
CA GLU A 104 8.77 5.85 -13.82
C GLU A 104 7.96 6.52 -14.95
N ILE A 105 6.64 6.35 -14.91
CA ILE A 105 5.70 6.95 -15.86
C ILE A 105 4.83 7.93 -15.09
N ASN A 106 4.95 9.22 -15.40
CA ASN A 106 4.20 10.30 -14.78
C ASN A 106 2.92 10.65 -15.56
N THR A 107 2.21 9.64 -16.02
CA THR A 107 0.92 9.81 -16.70
C THR A 107 -0.20 9.45 -15.72
N ILE A 108 -1.26 10.23 -15.72
CA ILE A 108 -2.45 9.93 -14.94
C ILE A 108 -3.11 8.69 -15.55
N VAL A 109 -3.37 7.70 -14.72
CA VAL A 109 -4.06 6.46 -15.06
C VAL A 109 -5.22 6.31 -14.09
N GLU A 110 -6.38 6.00 -14.60
CA GLU A 110 -7.59 5.72 -13.81
C GLU A 110 -7.91 4.24 -13.84
N THR A 111 -8.50 3.77 -12.74
CA THR A 111 -8.89 2.36 -12.56
C THR A 111 -10.40 2.17 -12.75
N VAL A 112 -10.95 2.75 -13.79
CA VAL A 112 -12.38 2.65 -14.15
C VAL A 112 -12.64 1.57 -15.18
#